data_de803b93c5fce31cd985b08609a1ecb0
#
_entry.id   de803b93c5fce31cd985b08609a1ecb0
#
_cell.length_a   1.000
_cell.length_b   1.000
_cell.length_c   1.000
_cell.angle_alpha   90.00
_cell.angle_beta   90.00
_cell.angle_gamma   90.00
#
_symmetry.space_group_name_H-M   'P 1'
#
loop_
_entity.id
_entity.type
_entity.pdbx_description
1 polymer ?
#
loop_
_entity_poly.entity_id
_entity_poly.type
_entity_poly.pdbx_seq_one_letter_code
_entity_poly.pdbx_strand_id
1 'polypeptide(L)'
;SIVGILAFVYMFITLLLSADLSALAHNNHFSLPTFLLAVSLSSSWQIAFCPYVSDYSRYLPRDVSATKTWCSVFFGTVLGTQTSMTLGVLTAAIAGSAFPGHEVSYLVGLGKSQAMAMVIYFAICFGKITFTTLNAYGSFMSLTTIVSAFRRQTVLSQKCRIAFVVLMVTASCII
;
A
#
# COMPACT_ATOMS: atom_id res chain seq x y z
N SER A 1 11.65 6.87 6.14
CA SER A 1 10.55 6.01 6.45
C SER A 1 10.30 5.75 7.95
N ILE A 2 11.26 6.00 8.87
CA ILE A 2 11.03 5.90 10.32
C ILE A 2 9.89 6.84 10.75
N VAL A 3 9.88 8.07 10.25
CA VAL A 3 8.81 9.06 10.50
C VAL A 3 7.44 8.53 10.07
N GLY A 4 7.35 7.86 8.93
CA GLY A 4 6.10 7.25 8.46
C GLY A 4 5.60 6.13 9.39
N ILE A 5 6.50 5.28 9.88
CA ILE A 5 6.17 4.22 10.84
C ILE A 5 5.69 4.83 12.17
N LEU A 6 6.39 5.85 12.67
CA LEU A 6 5.99 6.54 13.91
C LEU A 6 4.65 7.24 13.77
N ALA A 7 4.40 7.92 12.64
CA ALA A 7 3.10 8.53 12.35
C ALA A 7 1.97 7.48 12.28
N PHE A 8 2.25 6.33 11.65
CA PHE A 8 1.30 5.22 11.57
C PHE A 8 0.96 4.65 12.96
N VAL A 9 1.98 4.37 13.78
CA VAL A 9 1.80 3.87 15.15
C VAL A 9 1.03 4.89 15.99
N TYR A 10 1.35 6.17 15.86
CA TYR A 10 0.63 7.24 16.54
C TYR A 10 -0.86 7.28 16.15
N MET A 11 -1.17 7.23 14.85
CA MET A 11 -2.56 7.18 14.37
C MET A 11 -3.29 5.97 14.93
N PHE A 12 -2.64 4.80 14.93
CA PHE A 12 -3.22 3.57 15.43
C PHE A 12 -3.54 3.65 16.94
N ILE A 13 -2.60 4.13 17.74
CA ILE A 13 -2.79 4.33 19.20
C ILE A 13 -3.88 5.37 19.45
N THR A 14 -3.84 6.51 18.76
CA THR A 14 -4.84 7.58 18.94
C THR A 14 -6.23 7.09 18.59
N LEU A 15 -6.37 6.30 17.53
CA LEU A 15 -7.63 5.70 17.12
C LEU A 15 -8.17 4.76 18.19
N LEU A 16 -7.33 3.84 18.69
CA LEU A 16 -7.73 2.89 19.74
C LEU A 16 -8.14 3.59 21.05
N LEU A 17 -7.45 4.67 21.43
CA LEU A 17 -7.75 5.43 22.64
C LEU A 17 -8.99 6.33 22.49
N SER A 18 -9.33 6.73 21.28
CA SER A 18 -10.48 7.61 20.99
C SER A 18 -11.73 6.84 20.60
N ALA A 19 -11.62 5.56 20.28
CA ALA A 19 -12.71 4.71 19.85
C ALA A 19 -13.48 4.13 21.02
N ASP A 20 -14.77 4.22 20.97
CA ASP A 20 -15.64 3.41 21.81
C ASP A 20 -15.76 1.99 21.20
N LEU A 21 -14.77 1.15 21.51
CA LEU A 21 -14.68 -0.23 21.02
C LEU A 21 -15.87 -1.08 21.46
N SER A 22 -16.55 -0.70 22.57
CA SER A 22 -17.72 -1.42 23.06
C SER A 22 -18.92 -1.25 22.11
N ALA A 23 -19.08 -0.07 21.50
CA ALA A 23 -20.13 0.20 20.53
C ALA A 23 -19.91 -0.59 19.22
N LEU A 24 -18.65 -0.79 18.81
CA LEU A 24 -18.30 -1.62 17.64
C LEU A 24 -18.58 -3.11 17.88
N ALA A 25 -18.32 -3.60 19.12
CA ALA A 25 -18.55 -5.00 19.47
C ALA A 25 -20.04 -5.37 19.53
N HIS A 26 -20.92 -4.42 19.83
CA HIS A 26 -22.35 -4.69 20.00
C HIS A 26 -23.11 -4.84 18.68
N ASN A 27 -22.59 -4.29 17.57
CA ASN A 27 -23.20 -4.35 16.24
C ASN A 27 -22.63 -5.47 15.34
N ASN A 28 -21.99 -6.46 15.89
CA ASN A 28 -21.24 -7.46 15.14
C ASN A 28 -22.17 -8.58 14.64
N HIS A 29 -22.71 -8.43 13.43
CA HIS A 29 -23.32 -9.52 12.69
C HIS A 29 -22.31 -10.09 11.68
N PHE A 30 -21.86 -11.34 11.91
CA PHE A 30 -21.03 -12.03 10.92
C PHE A 30 -21.84 -12.24 9.64
N SER A 31 -21.29 -11.78 8.52
CA SER A 31 -21.86 -12.00 7.18
C SER A 31 -20.84 -12.71 6.31
N LEU A 32 -21.15 -13.93 5.89
CA LEU A 32 -20.27 -14.72 5.02
C LEU A 32 -19.93 -14.02 3.69
N PRO A 33 -20.87 -13.35 2.98
CA PRO A 33 -20.54 -12.59 1.76
C PRO A 33 -19.53 -11.47 2.02
N THR A 34 -19.70 -10.71 3.11
CA THR A 34 -18.78 -9.62 3.49
C THR A 34 -17.40 -10.16 3.86
N PHE A 35 -17.35 -11.30 4.55
CA PHE A 35 -16.10 -11.96 4.87
C PHE A 35 -15.36 -12.43 3.61
N LEU A 36 -16.06 -13.08 2.68
CA LEU A 36 -15.47 -13.50 1.41
C LEU A 36 -15.00 -12.33 0.56
N LEU A 37 -15.71 -11.21 0.56
CA LEU A 37 -15.29 -9.98 -0.08
C LEU A 37 -13.99 -9.45 0.52
N ALA A 38 -13.89 -9.39 1.85
CA ALA A 38 -12.66 -8.95 2.53
C ALA A 38 -11.46 -9.86 2.23
N VAL A 39 -11.68 -11.18 2.20
CA VAL A 39 -10.64 -12.16 1.80
C VAL A 39 -10.21 -11.93 0.35
N SER A 40 -11.16 -11.72 -0.56
CA SER A 40 -10.87 -11.46 -1.98
C SER A 40 -10.07 -10.18 -2.17
N LEU A 41 -10.42 -9.09 -1.49
CA LEU A 41 -9.70 -7.82 -1.54
C LEU A 41 -8.28 -7.96 -1.00
N SER A 42 -8.11 -8.63 0.15
CA SER A 42 -6.80 -8.88 0.74
C SER A 42 -5.91 -9.74 -0.15
N SER A 43 -6.48 -10.79 -0.74
CA SER A 43 -5.76 -11.68 -1.66
C SER A 43 -5.35 -10.96 -2.94
N SER A 44 -6.23 -10.14 -3.51
CA SER A 44 -5.94 -9.34 -4.71
C SER A 44 -4.76 -8.39 -4.49
N TRP A 45 -4.70 -7.76 -3.32
CA TRP A 45 -3.58 -6.91 -2.94
C TRP A 45 -2.25 -7.67 -2.88
N GLN A 46 -2.24 -8.85 -2.24
CA GLN A 46 -1.03 -9.67 -2.13
C GLN A 46 -0.56 -10.19 -3.50
N ILE A 47 -1.49 -10.61 -4.36
CA ILE A 47 -1.16 -11.06 -5.71
C ILE A 47 -0.59 -9.92 -6.54
N ALA A 48 -1.17 -8.71 -6.46
CA ALA A 48 -0.68 -7.54 -7.15
C ALA A 48 0.73 -7.11 -6.69
N PHE A 49 1.10 -7.40 -5.43
CA PHE A 49 2.41 -7.09 -4.89
C PHE A 49 3.51 -8.10 -5.27
N CYS A 50 3.14 -9.31 -5.67
CA CYS A 50 4.08 -10.39 -6.01
C CYS A 50 5.16 -10.01 -7.04
N PRO A 51 4.85 -9.33 -8.17
CA PRO A 51 5.86 -8.90 -9.14
C PRO A 51 6.93 -7.98 -8.55
N TYR A 52 6.55 -7.09 -7.62
CA TYR A 52 7.49 -6.16 -6.98
C TYR A 52 8.50 -6.90 -6.11
N VAL A 53 8.06 -7.94 -5.38
CA VAL A 53 8.95 -8.79 -4.57
C VAL A 53 9.99 -9.47 -5.45
N SER A 54 9.57 -9.98 -6.61
CA SER A 54 10.47 -10.59 -7.60
C SER A 54 11.52 -9.59 -8.10
N ASP A 55 11.10 -8.36 -8.40
CA ASP A 55 12.00 -7.32 -8.89
C ASP A 55 13.01 -6.88 -7.84
N TYR A 56 12.62 -6.74 -6.58
CA TYR A 56 13.54 -6.38 -5.50
C TYR A 56 14.52 -7.51 -5.17
N SER A 57 14.05 -8.73 -5.19
CA SER A 57 14.88 -9.89 -4.86
C SER A 57 16.06 -10.08 -5.80
N ARG A 58 15.98 -9.61 -7.05
CA ARG A 58 17.10 -9.71 -8.03
C ARG A 58 18.32 -8.84 -7.66
N TYR A 59 18.15 -7.83 -6.83
CA TYR A 59 19.23 -6.94 -6.38
C TYR A 59 19.92 -7.43 -5.10
N LEU A 60 19.42 -8.52 -4.52
CA LEU A 60 20.05 -9.11 -3.33
C LEU A 60 21.39 -9.78 -3.69
N PRO A 61 22.40 -9.72 -2.79
CA PRO A 61 23.64 -10.46 -2.94
C PRO A 61 23.37 -11.96 -3.09
N ARG A 62 24.26 -12.67 -3.85
CA ARG A 62 24.08 -14.10 -4.14
C ARG A 62 24.24 -15.03 -2.94
N ASP A 63 24.89 -14.56 -1.90
CA ASP A 63 25.17 -15.26 -0.64
C ASP A 63 24.02 -15.18 0.37
N VAL A 64 22.95 -14.42 0.06
CA VAL A 64 21.79 -14.30 0.96
C VAL A 64 20.98 -15.59 0.94
N SER A 65 20.71 -16.12 2.13
CA SER A 65 19.89 -17.32 2.29
C SER A 65 18.45 -17.11 1.77
N ALA A 66 18.00 -18.00 0.89
CA ALA A 66 16.63 -18.00 0.35
C ALA A 66 15.56 -18.02 1.47
N THR A 67 15.78 -18.79 2.53
CA THR A 67 14.86 -18.88 3.67
C THR A 67 14.75 -17.55 4.42
N LYS A 68 15.88 -16.86 4.66
CA LYS A 68 15.86 -15.54 5.31
C LYS A 68 15.11 -14.51 4.47
N THR A 69 15.36 -14.50 3.16
CA THR A 69 14.64 -13.62 2.22
C THR A 69 13.16 -13.90 2.24
N TRP A 70 12.76 -15.17 2.13
CA TRP A 70 11.36 -15.57 2.16
C TRP A 70 10.68 -15.16 3.46
N CYS A 71 11.25 -15.47 4.61
CA CYS A 71 10.71 -15.07 5.91
C CYS A 71 10.57 -13.55 6.04
N SER A 72 11.58 -12.80 5.64
CA SER A 72 11.55 -11.32 5.72
C SER A 72 10.44 -10.73 4.85
N VAL A 73 10.29 -11.23 3.63
CA VAL A 73 9.22 -10.79 2.72
C VAL A 73 7.87 -11.21 3.24
N PHE A 74 7.70 -12.46 3.64
CA PHE A 74 6.43 -13.00 4.14
C PHE A 74 5.95 -12.22 5.36
N PHE A 75 6.76 -12.14 6.42
CA PHE A 75 6.37 -11.43 7.63
C PHE A 75 6.22 -9.92 7.40
N GLY A 76 7.09 -9.32 6.61
CA GLY A 76 7.00 -7.89 6.28
C GLY A 76 5.71 -7.53 5.54
N THR A 77 5.33 -8.31 4.52
CA THR A 77 4.11 -8.05 3.75
C THR A 77 2.85 -8.38 4.54
N VAL A 78 2.82 -9.53 5.22
CA VAL A 78 1.63 -9.94 6.00
C VAL A 78 1.38 -8.97 7.14
N LEU A 79 2.39 -8.68 7.98
CA LEU A 79 2.23 -7.78 9.12
C LEU A 79 1.93 -6.34 8.66
N GLY A 80 2.62 -5.85 7.64
CA GLY A 80 2.40 -4.51 7.11
C GLY A 80 1.00 -4.34 6.51
N THR A 81 0.55 -5.30 5.72
CA THR A 81 -0.79 -5.27 5.13
C THR A 81 -1.87 -5.42 6.20
N GLN A 82 -1.73 -6.38 7.11
CA GLN A 82 -2.72 -6.63 8.15
C GLN A 82 -2.89 -5.41 9.06
N THR A 83 -1.81 -4.81 9.52
CA THR A 83 -1.89 -3.61 10.37
C THR A 83 -2.52 -2.42 9.62
N SER A 84 -2.17 -2.20 8.36
CA SER A 84 -2.73 -1.12 7.54
C SER A 84 -4.22 -1.31 7.24
N MET A 85 -4.63 -2.52 6.89
CA MET A 85 -6.04 -2.84 6.65
C MET A 85 -6.86 -2.73 7.94
N THR A 86 -6.32 -3.17 9.07
CA THR A 86 -6.97 -3.04 10.37
C THR A 86 -7.19 -1.57 10.74
N LEU A 87 -6.17 -0.71 10.53
CA LEU A 87 -6.33 0.74 10.73
C LEU A 87 -7.45 1.30 9.85
N GLY A 88 -7.45 0.95 8.56
CA GLY A 88 -8.48 1.43 7.62
C GLY A 88 -9.89 1.00 8.02
N VAL A 89 -10.08 -0.27 8.37
CA VAL A 89 -11.39 -0.81 8.78
C VAL A 89 -11.87 -0.16 10.08
N LEU A 90 -11.00 -0.04 11.09
CA LEU A 90 -11.35 0.63 12.35
C LEU A 90 -11.71 2.10 12.12
N THR A 91 -10.92 2.80 11.32
CA THR A 91 -11.19 4.20 10.99
C THR A 91 -12.54 4.35 10.29
N ALA A 92 -12.84 3.51 9.29
CA ALA A 92 -14.10 3.53 8.58
C ALA A 92 -15.30 3.18 9.50
N ALA A 93 -15.13 2.21 10.38
CA ALA A 93 -16.17 1.79 11.32
C ALA A 93 -16.50 2.89 12.35
N ILE A 94 -15.49 3.63 12.82
CA ILE A 94 -15.66 4.72 13.79
C ILE A 94 -16.24 5.98 13.11
N ALA A 95 -15.71 6.34 11.95
CA ALA A 95 -16.15 7.53 11.22
C ALA A 95 -17.52 7.36 10.52
N GLY A 96 -17.93 6.13 10.24
CA GLY A 96 -19.22 5.84 9.61
C GLY A 96 -19.42 6.57 8.29
N SER A 97 -20.54 7.25 8.13
CA SER A 97 -20.89 8.00 6.91
C SER A 97 -20.00 9.21 6.62
N ALA A 98 -19.22 9.69 7.59
CA ALA A 98 -18.30 10.81 7.40
C ALA A 98 -16.97 10.41 6.77
N PHE A 99 -16.70 9.11 6.60
CA PHE A 99 -15.42 8.61 6.07
C PHE A 99 -15.32 8.69 4.54
N PRO A 100 -16.33 8.23 3.75
CA PRO A 100 -16.21 8.21 2.30
C PRO A 100 -16.00 9.62 1.70
N GLY A 101 -14.92 9.76 0.92
CA GLY A 101 -14.52 11.03 0.29
C GLY A 101 -13.73 11.99 1.18
N HIS A 102 -13.58 11.69 2.47
CA HIS A 102 -12.84 12.52 3.44
C HIS A 102 -11.78 11.74 4.21
N GLU A 103 -11.30 10.62 3.67
CA GLU A 103 -10.40 9.67 4.33
C GLU A 103 -9.12 10.35 4.84
N VAL A 104 -8.48 11.16 3.98
CA VAL A 104 -7.24 11.86 4.33
C VAL A 104 -7.49 12.91 5.41
N SER A 105 -8.56 13.68 5.28
CA SER A 105 -8.93 14.72 6.25
C SER A 105 -9.23 14.12 7.62
N TYR A 106 -9.90 12.98 7.65
CA TYR A 106 -10.18 12.25 8.88
C TYR A 106 -8.91 11.74 9.56
N LEU A 107 -8.02 11.09 8.79
CA LEU A 107 -6.74 10.60 9.32
C LEU A 107 -5.85 11.73 9.83
N VAL A 108 -5.80 12.86 9.11
CA VAL A 108 -5.07 14.07 9.56
C VAL A 108 -5.68 14.65 10.83
N GLY A 109 -7.01 14.59 10.96
CA GLY A 109 -7.75 15.01 12.14
C GLY A 109 -7.42 14.20 13.41
N LEU A 110 -6.92 12.97 13.29
CA LEU A 110 -6.40 12.19 14.41
C LEU A 110 -5.17 12.82 15.06
N GLY A 111 -4.50 13.74 14.36
CA GLY A 111 -3.46 14.56 14.93
C GLY A 111 -4.06 15.61 15.85
N LYS A 112 -4.06 15.35 17.16
CA LYS A 112 -4.64 16.24 18.20
C LYS A 112 -3.98 17.63 18.27
N SER A 113 -2.81 17.82 17.63
CA SER A 113 -2.11 19.09 17.53
C SER A 113 -1.83 19.45 16.07
N GLN A 114 -1.74 20.75 15.77
CA GLN A 114 -1.42 21.26 14.44
C GLN A 114 -0.12 20.64 13.89
N ALA A 115 0.91 20.53 14.72
CA ALA A 115 2.20 19.95 14.32
C ALA A 115 2.06 18.47 13.95
N MET A 116 1.32 17.68 14.73
CA MET A 116 1.13 16.27 14.46
C MET A 116 0.24 16.03 13.23
N ALA A 117 -0.78 16.84 13.03
CA ALA A 117 -1.61 16.83 11.82
C ALA A 117 -0.76 17.08 10.57
N MET A 118 0.18 18.04 10.61
CA MET A 118 1.13 18.27 9.51
C MET A 118 2.04 17.05 9.28
N VAL A 119 2.58 16.44 10.33
CA VAL A 119 3.44 15.25 10.21
C VAL A 119 2.68 14.10 9.53
N ILE A 120 1.43 13.85 9.94
CA ILE A 120 0.56 12.83 9.35
C ILE A 120 0.29 13.15 7.87
N TYR A 121 -0.07 14.39 7.57
CA TYR A 121 -0.32 14.83 6.19
C TYR A 121 0.91 14.61 5.29
N PHE A 122 2.09 15.05 5.73
CA PHE A 122 3.32 14.82 4.99
C PHE A 122 3.66 13.33 4.86
N ALA A 123 3.45 12.53 5.90
CA ALA A 123 3.67 11.08 5.84
C ALA A 123 2.77 10.42 4.78
N ILE A 124 1.49 10.81 4.71
CA ILE A 124 0.55 10.33 3.70
C ILE A 124 0.99 10.78 2.29
N CYS A 125 1.34 12.04 2.10
CA CYS A 125 1.79 12.58 0.81
C CYS A 125 3.04 11.85 0.30
N PHE A 126 4.07 11.69 1.14
CA PHE A 126 5.29 10.96 0.78
C PHE A 126 5.01 9.49 0.49
N GLY A 127 4.13 8.87 1.27
CA GLY A 127 3.68 7.50 1.03
C GLY A 127 3.02 7.35 -0.34
N LYS A 128 2.12 8.26 -0.70
CA LYS A 128 1.45 8.29 -2.01
C LYS A 128 2.46 8.47 -3.16
N ILE A 129 3.38 9.43 -3.05
CA ILE A 129 4.42 9.67 -4.07
C ILE A 129 5.27 8.42 -4.26
N THR A 130 5.75 7.82 -3.17
CA THR A 130 6.56 6.60 -3.20
C THR A 130 5.81 5.46 -3.86
N PHE A 131 4.57 5.24 -3.48
CA PHE A 131 3.72 4.17 -4.03
C PHE A 131 3.45 4.37 -5.53
N THR A 132 3.13 5.60 -5.94
CA THR A 132 2.93 5.93 -7.37
C THR A 132 4.20 5.71 -8.19
N THR A 133 5.36 6.10 -7.65
CA THR A 133 6.66 5.88 -8.31
C THR A 133 6.96 4.38 -8.47
N LEU A 134 6.68 3.58 -7.46
CA LEU A 134 6.85 2.12 -7.52
C LEU A 134 5.92 1.49 -8.55
N ASN A 135 4.66 1.91 -8.61
CA ASN A 135 3.70 1.43 -9.60
C ASN A 135 4.13 1.78 -11.03
N ALA A 136 4.61 3.01 -11.26
CA ALA A 136 5.14 3.42 -12.55
C ALA A 136 6.36 2.58 -12.95
N TYR A 137 7.27 2.31 -12.01
CA TYR A 137 8.42 1.45 -12.23
C TYR A 137 8.01 0.00 -12.55
N GLY A 138 7.12 -0.60 -11.76
CA GLY A 138 6.64 -1.97 -11.97
C GLY A 138 5.93 -2.14 -13.32
N SER A 139 5.09 -1.18 -13.69
CA SER A 139 4.41 -1.13 -14.99
C SER A 139 5.41 -1.04 -16.14
N PHE A 140 6.41 -0.18 -16.01
CA PHE A 140 7.50 -0.06 -16.98
C PHE A 140 8.27 -1.39 -17.14
N MET A 141 8.65 -2.04 -16.03
CA MET A 141 9.37 -3.31 -16.06
C MET A 141 8.56 -4.42 -16.72
N SER A 142 7.27 -4.52 -16.40
CA SER A 142 6.36 -5.51 -17.02
C SER A 142 6.25 -5.29 -18.52
N LEU A 143 6.03 -4.05 -18.97
CA LEU A 143 5.92 -3.71 -20.38
C LEU A 143 7.24 -3.96 -21.12
N THR A 144 8.37 -3.62 -20.52
CA THR A 144 9.71 -3.89 -21.05
C THR A 144 9.92 -5.38 -21.25
N THR A 145 9.54 -6.21 -20.28
CA THR A 145 9.67 -7.67 -20.35
C THR A 145 8.83 -8.23 -21.50
N ILE A 146 7.59 -7.80 -21.63
CA ILE A 146 6.69 -8.21 -22.72
C ILE A 146 7.29 -7.86 -24.08
N VAL A 147 7.68 -6.59 -24.26
CA VAL A 147 8.23 -6.12 -25.55
C VAL A 147 9.56 -6.81 -25.89
N SER A 148 10.42 -7.05 -24.92
CA SER A 148 11.69 -7.75 -25.14
C SER A 148 11.48 -9.22 -25.54
N ALA A 149 10.49 -9.88 -24.96
CA ALA A 149 10.12 -11.25 -25.32
C ALA A 149 9.68 -11.37 -26.79
N PHE A 150 8.85 -10.43 -27.26
CA PHE A 150 8.39 -10.41 -28.67
C PHE A 150 9.47 -9.96 -29.66
N ARG A 151 10.31 -8.98 -29.29
CA ARG A 151 11.34 -8.43 -30.19
C ARG A 151 12.68 -9.17 -30.14
N ARG A 152 12.86 -10.13 -29.23
CA ARG A 152 14.14 -10.82 -28.97
C ARG A 152 15.32 -9.87 -28.70
N GLN A 153 15.03 -8.66 -28.23
CA GLN A 153 16.04 -7.64 -27.91
C GLN A 153 16.17 -7.55 -26.39
N THR A 154 17.40 -7.70 -25.91
CA THR A 154 17.70 -7.70 -24.46
C THR A 154 17.81 -6.31 -23.85
N VAL A 155 17.97 -5.26 -24.67
CA VAL A 155 18.15 -3.88 -24.18
C VAL A 155 17.26 -2.93 -24.97
N LEU A 156 16.33 -2.28 -24.25
CA LEU A 156 15.50 -1.21 -24.81
C LEU A 156 16.24 0.13 -24.76
N SER A 157 16.12 0.91 -25.83
CA SER A 157 16.64 2.28 -25.90
C SER A 157 16.06 3.15 -24.78
N GLN A 158 16.87 4.07 -24.26
CA GLN A 158 16.44 5.00 -23.21
C GLN A 158 15.19 5.80 -23.60
N LYS A 159 15.04 6.16 -24.86
CA LYS A 159 13.85 6.84 -25.39
C LYS A 159 12.58 5.99 -25.29
N CYS A 160 12.66 4.68 -25.58
CA CYS A 160 11.54 3.76 -25.39
C CYS A 160 11.15 3.62 -23.90
N ARG A 161 12.14 3.63 -23.01
CA ARG A 161 11.90 3.55 -21.57
C ARG A 161 11.09 4.75 -21.09
N ILE A 162 11.49 5.95 -21.48
CA ILE A 162 10.77 7.19 -21.12
C ILE A 162 9.36 7.18 -21.72
N ALA A 163 9.21 6.78 -23.01
CA ALA A 163 7.91 6.70 -23.66
C ALA A 163 6.95 5.74 -22.95
N PHE A 164 7.44 4.60 -22.47
CA PHE A 164 6.61 3.65 -21.73
C PHE A 164 6.16 4.18 -20.35
N VAL A 165 7.05 4.84 -19.61
CA VAL A 165 6.67 5.47 -18.33
C VAL A 165 5.61 6.55 -18.57
N VAL A 166 5.82 7.43 -19.57
CA VAL A 166 4.86 8.48 -19.90
C VAL A 166 3.51 7.88 -20.31
N LEU A 167 3.53 6.84 -21.16
CA LEU A 167 2.30 6.15 -21.59
C LEU A 167 1.52 5.58 -20.41
N MET A 168 2.21 4.91 -19.49
CA MET A 168 1.55 4.28 -18.32
C MET A 168 1.01 5.32 -17.34
N VAL A 169 1.76 6.40 -17.11
CA VAL A 169 1.29 7.50 -16.24
C VAL A 169 0.08 8.21 -16.86
N THR A 170 0.12 8.52 -18.17
CA THR A 170 -1.03 9.13 -18.85
C THR A 170 -2.25 8.21 -18.88
N ALA A 171 -2.07 6.93 -19.15
CA ALA A 171 -3.17 5.96 -19.11
C ALA A 171 -3.82 5.91 -17.71
N SER A 172 -3.01 5.94 -16.63
CA SER A 172 -3.50 5.96 -15.25
C SER A 172 -4.20 7.26 -14.85
N CYS A 173 -4.01 8.35 -15.61
CA CYS A 173 -4.72 9.62 -15.36
C CYS A 173 -6.07 9.70 -16.09
N ILE A 174 -6.31 8.82 -17.07
CA ILE A 174 -7.55 8.81 -17.88
C ILE A 174 -8.61 7.88 -17.28
N ILE A 175 -8.18 6.86 -16.53
CA ILE A 175 -9.03 5.88 -15.83
C ILE A 175 -9.39 6.37 -14.44
#